data_f0b1a2b503cbed8152203b2bf9f47a93
#
_entry.id   f0b1a2b503cbed8152203b2bf9f47a93
#
_cell.length_a   1.000
_cell.length_b   1.000
_cell.length_c   1.000
_cell.angle_alpha   90.00
_cell.angle_beta   90.00
_cell.angle_gamma   90.00
#
_symmetry.space_group_name_H-M   'P 1'
#
loop_
_entity.id
_entity.type
_entity.pdbx_description
1 polymer ?
#
loop_
_entity_poly.entity_id
_entity_poly.type
_entity_poly.pdbx_seq_one_letter_code
_entity_poly.pdbx_strand_id
1 'polypeptide(L)'
;LAGIKGGKKDSILPDTKGVVLEVANFSADTVRQTDKKFAEKTEASMRFEKGIDTQRVDEGLNLALRLIKEIFPDSKIIKYADVYPNETKKNEIKVSEEFLDTRLGKKIPQEKIEQILTALGYEISLNNGEYDVIVPTWRSTGDVTIKDDVMGDIARILSFDSFEAKPINITFDHSIKQNDVLLERRI
;
A
#
# COMPACT_ATOMS: atom_id res chain seq x y z
N LEU A 1 16.91 20.43 -1.72
CA LEU A 1 16.77 19.08 -2.28
C LEU A 1 15.32 18.63 -2.10
N ALA A 2 14.59 18.51 -3.20
CA ALA A 2 13.17 18.17 -3.20
C ALA A 2 12.92 16.83 -2.47
N GLY A 3 11.94 16.82 -1.56
CA GLY A 3 11.62 15.64 -0.74
C GLY A 3 12.66 15.26 0.33
N ILE A 4 13.73 16.02 0.49
CA ILE A 4 14.83 15.71 1.41
C ILE A 4 15.05 16.86 2.39
N LYS A 5 15.47 18.05 1.88
CA LYS A 5 15.90 19.16 2.76
C LYS A 5 15.68 20.52 2.09
N GLY A 6 15.07 21.43 2.81
CA GLY A 6 14.89 22.81 2.38
C GLY A 6 16.22 23.58 2.23
N GLY A 7 16.18 24.66 1.44
CA GLY A 7 17.30 25.55 1.28
C GLY A 7 17.44 26.54 2.44
N LYS A 8 18.65 27.03 2.69
CA LYS A 8 18.91 28.02 3.76
C LYS A 8 18.50 29.43 3.35
N LYS A 9 18.53 29.75 2.04
CA LYS A 9 18.36 31.12 1.55
C LYS A 9 17.02 31.74 1.91
N ASP A 10 15.95 30.93 1.82
CA ASP A 10 14.56 31.38 2.02
C ASP A 10 13.97 30.71 3.28
N SER A 11 14.78 30.51 4.32
CA SER A 11 14.34 29.95 5.60
C SER A 11 13.51 30.97 6.39
N ILE A 12 12.67 30.46 7.27
CA ILE A 12 11.84 31.29 8.17
C ILE A 12 12.74 32.04 9.14
N LEU A 13 12.47 33.35 9.29
CA LEU A 13 13.15 34.28 10.19
C LEU A 13 12.17 34.83 11.22
N PRO A 14 12.63 35.45 12.33
CA PRO A 14 11.75 35.99 13.36
C PRO A 14 10.76 37.07 12.86
N ASP A 15 11.10 37.76 11.78
CA ASP A 15 10.26 38.80 11.14
C ASP A 15 9.47 38.30 9.92
N THR A 16 9.47 37.01 9.65
CA THR A 16 8.71 36.41 8.55
C THR A 16 7.19 36.64 8.76
N LYS A 17 6.55 37.26 7.76
CA LYS A 17 5.11 37.59 7.79
C LYS A 17 4.26 36.74 6.83
N GLY A 18 4.90 36.04 5.92
CA GLY A 18 4.24 35.17 4.96
C GLY A 18 5.08 33.96 4.64
N VAL A 19 4.44 32.83 4.41
CA VAL A 19 5.11 31.57 4.07
C VAL A 19 4.45 30.93 2.85
N VAL A 20 5.20 30.15 2.11
CA VAL A 20 4.67 29.23 1.11
C VAL A 20 4.66 27.84 1.75
N LEU A 21 3.47 27.28 1.90
CA LEU A 21 3.31 25.90 2.36
C LEU A 21 3.37 24.98 1.15
N GLU A 22 4.37 24.12 1.09
CA GLU A 22 4.46 23.04 0.12
C GLU A 22 3.97 21.75 0.78
N VAL A 23 2.96 21.11 0.17
CA VAL A 23 2.51 19.76 0.49
C VAL A 23 2.55 18.98 -0.80
N ALA A 24 3.52 18.11 -0.95
CA ALA A 24 3.81 17.47 -2.22
C ALA A 24 4.14 15.98 -2.05
N ASN A 25 4.01 15.23 -3.13
CA ASN A 25 4.52 13.88 -3.24
C ASN A 25 5.72 13.88 -4.20
N PHE A 26 6.74 13.10 -3.90
CA PHE A 26 7.97 13.01 -4.68
C PHE A 26 8.22 11.58 -5.15
N SER A 27 8.82 11.45 -6.33
CA SER A 27 9.20 10.15 -6.88
C SER A 27 10.15 9.42 -5.93
N ALA A 28 9.75 8.23 -5.47
CA ALA A 28 10.51 7.41 -4.54
C ALA A 28 11.92 7.10 -5.04
N ASP A 29 12.05 6.76 -6.33
CA ASP A 29 13.34 6.43 -6.93
C ASP A 29 14.28 7.65 -7.00
N THR A 30 13.74 8.81 -7.36
CA THR A 30 14.51 10.06 -7.42
C THR A 30 15.00 10.48 -6.04
N VAL A 31 14.14 10.38 -5.03
CA VAL A 31 14.52 10.69 -3.64
C VAL A 31 15.60 9.73 -3.15
N ARG A 32 15.43 8.41 -3.37
CA ARG A 32 16.41 7.38 -2.99
C ARG A 32 17.78 7.59 -3.64
N GLN A 33 17.80 7.91 -4.95
CA GLN A 33 19.05 8.18 -5.66
C GLN A 33 19.73 9.44 -5.13
N THR A 34 18.96 10.48 -4.83
CA THR A 34 19.47 11.75 -4.31
C THR A 34 20.04 11.59 -2.91
N ASP A 35 19.34 10.88 -2.02
CA ASP A 35 19.83 10.52 -0.67
C ASP A 35 21.18 9.83 -0.72
N LYS A 36 21.30 8.81 -1.59
CA LYS A 36 22.56 8.08 -1.76
C LYS A 36 23.67 8.96 -2.29
N LYS A 37 23.37 9.83 -3.27
CA LYS A 37 24.35 10.68 -3.92
C LYS A 37 24.93 11.74 -2.97
N PHE A 38 24.11 12.30 -2.10
CA PHE A 38 24.51 13.40 -1.21
C PHE A 38 24.73 12.96 0.23
N ALA A 39 24.44 11.69 0.56
CA ALA A 39 24.48 11.14 1.92
C ALA A 39 23.63 11.97 2.92
N GLU A 40 22.52 12.54 2.44
CA GLU A 40 21.61 13.41 3.22
C GLU A 40 20.29 12.68 3.47
N LYS A 41 20.22 11.93 4.57
CA LYS A 41 19.01 11.22 4.96
C LYS A 41 18.19 12.00 5.98
N THR A 42 16.89 12.17 5.71
CA THR A 42 15.95 12.89 6.59
C THR A 42 14.71 12.04 6.84
N GLU A 43 13.93 12.41 7.86
CA GLU A 43 12.63 11.78 8.14
C GLU A 43 11.67 11.84 6.95
N ALA A 44 11.70 12.92 6.17
CA ALA A 44 10.91 13.07 4.96
C ALA A 44 11.39 12.11 3.87
N SER A 45 12.70 12.09 3.58
CA SER A 45 13.25 11.24 2.53
C SER A 45 13.07 9.75 2.81
N MET A 46 13.18 9.32 4.08
CA MET A 46 12.91 7.94 4.50
C MET A 46 11.47 7.49 4.23
N ARG A 47 10.52 8.41 4.22
CA ARG A 47 9.13 8.12 3.87
C ARG A 47 8.91 8.16 2.37
N PHE A 48 9.40 9.19 1.69
CA PHE A 48 9.23 9.33 0.24
C PHE A 48 9.94 8.22 -0.54
N GLU A 49 11.10 7.74 -0.10
CA GLU A 49 11.83 6.65 -0.78
C GLU A 49 11.08 5.31 -0.82
N LYS A 50 10.02 5.16 0.00
CA LYS A 50 9.18 3.96 0.06
C LYS A 50 7.91 4.07 -0.79
N GLY A 51 7.65 5.25 -1.38
CA GLY A 51 6.40 5.55 -2.06
C GLY A 51 5.28 5.92 -1.08
N ILE A 52 4.79 7.14 -1.19
CA ILE A 52 3.64 7.64 -0.43
C ILE A 52 2.46 7.75 -1.39
N ASP A 53 1.27 7.47 -0.89
CA ASP A 53 0.02 7.68 -1.62
C ASP A 53 -0.15 9.17 -1.97
N THR A 54 -0.25 9.45 -3.27
CA THR A 54 -0.40 10.81 -3.79
C THR A 54 -1.72 11.47 -3.37
N GLN A 55 -2.78 10.69 -3.15
CA GLN A 55 -4.09 11.20 -2.76
C GLN A 55 -4.14 11.70 -1.31
N ARG A 56 -3.16 11.33 -0.49
CA ARG A 56 -3.05 11.85 0.89
C ARG A 56 -2.50 13.27 0.99
N VAL A 57 -2.09 13.86 -0.12
CA VAL A 57 -1.62 15.26 -0.15
C VAL A 57 -2.72 16.21 0.32
N ASP A 58 -3.97 16.01 -0.09
CA ASP A 58 -5.11 16.83 0.34
C ASP A 58 -5.39 16.71 1.84
N GLU A 59 -5.30 15.50 2.40
CA GLU A 59 -5.43 15.29 3.85
C GLU A 59 -4.34 16.04 4.61
N GLY A 60 -3.11 15.93 4.12
CA GLY A 60 -1.94 16.61 4.69
C GLY A 60 -2.07 18.13 4.63
N LEU A 61 -2.54 18.67 3.51
CA LEU A 61 -2.80 20.10 3.32
C LEU A 61 -3.88 20.60 4.29
N ASN A 62 -5.02 19.92 4.36
CA ASN A 62 -6.11 20.28 5.24
C ASN A 62 -5.71 20.27 6.71
N LEU A 63 -4.94 19.25 7.12
CA LEU A 63 -4.39 19.18 8.48
C LEU A 63 -3.43 20.33 8.76
N ALA A 64 -2.50 20.63 7.85
CA ALA A 64 -1.54 21.71 8.00
C ALA A 64 -2.24 23.08 8.09
N LEU A 65 -3.22 23.34 7.23
CA LEU A 65 -4.00 24.58 7.26
C LEU A 65 -4.80 24.73 8.56
N ARG A 66 -5.38 23.64 9.07
CA ARG A 66 -6.08 23.65 10.36
C ARG A 66 -5.13 24.02 11.50
N LEU A 67 -3.96 23.38 11.55
CA LEU A 67 -2.95 23.69 12.58
C LEU A 67 -2.42 25.12 12.47
N ILE A 68 -2.18 25.63 11.26
CA ILE A 68 -1.80 27.03 11.05
C ILE A 68 -2.86 27.98 11.59
N LYS A 69 -4.14 27.68 11.32
CA LYS A 69 -5.25 28.49 11.82
C LYS A 69 -5.41 28.45 13.33
N GLU A 70 -5.13 27.31 13.94
CA GLU A 70 -5.16 27.14 15.39
C GLU A 70 -4.05 27.95 16.08
N ILE A 71 -2.82 27.94 15.53
CA ILE A 71 -1.68 28.66 16.07
C ILE A 71 -1.73 30.16 15.71
N PHE A 72 -2.17 30.49 14.49
CA PHE A 72 -2.25 31.84 13.95
C PHE A 72 -3.66 32.14 13.45
N PRO A 73 -4.64 32.49 14.33
CA PRO A 73 -6.05 32.67 13.96
C PRO A 73 -6.26 33.72 12.87
N ASP A 74 -5.44 34.77 12.87
CA ASP A 74 -5.53 35.89 11.92
C ASP A 74 -4.84 35.61 10.57
N SER A 75 -4.21 34.45 10.40
CA SER A 75 -3.56 34.07 9.14
C SER A 75 -4.57 34.02 7.99
N LYS A 76 -4.15 34.40 6.79
CA LYS A 76 -4.97 34.39 5.58
C LYS A 76 -4.31 33.59 4.48
N ILE A 77 -5.07 32.76 3.81
CA ILE A 77 -4.65 32.10 2.58
C ILE A 77 -4.77 33.12 1.45
N ILE A 78 -3.64 33.52 0.87
CA ILE A 78 -3.60 34.54 -0.18
C ILE A 78 -3.72 33.90 -1.55
N LYS A 79 -3.11 32.73 -1.77
CA LYS A 79 -3.08 32.03 -3.04
C LYS A 79 -3.00 30.52 -2.80
N TYR A 80 -3.62 29.79 -3.71
CA TYR A 80 -3.57 28.31 -3.78
C TYR A 80 -3.22 27.91 -5.21
N ALA A 81 -2.44 26.86 -5.34
CA ALA A 81 -2.17 26.19 -6.60
C ALA A 81 -2.04 24.69 -6.34
N ASP A 82 -2.67 23.91 -7.20
CA ASP A 82 -2.57 22.45 -7.20
C ASP A 82 -2.14 21.99 -8.59
N VAL A 83 -1.21 21.06 -8.64
CA VAL A 83 -0.68 20.47 -9.88
C VAL A 83 -0.54 18.97 -9.68
N TYR A 84 -1.47 18.20 -10.21
CA TYR A 84 -1.48 16.74 -10.15
C TYR A 84 -1.55 16.13 -11.56
N PRO A 85 -0.42 16.09 -12.29
CA PRO A 85 -0.40 15.70 -13.71
C PRO A 85 -0.62 14.21 -13.96
N ASN A 86 -0.27 13.36 -13.00
CA ASN A 86 -0.34 11.89 -13.13
C ASN A 86 -1.18 11.31 -12.00
N GLU A 87 -2.50 11.33 -12.17
CA GLU A 87 -3.42 10.80 -11.18
C GLU A 87 -3.24 9.28 -10.99
N THR A 88 -3.07 8.89 -9.73
CA THR A 88 -2.96 7.47 -9.37
C THR A 88 -4.33 6.82 -9.47
N LYS A 89 -4.43 5.78 -10.29
CA LYS A 89 -5.65 4.96 -10.40
C LYS A 89 -5.73 3.97 -9.25
N LYS A 90 -6.95 3.75 -8.77
CA LYS A 90 -7.23 2.65 -7.83
C LYS A 90 -7.07 1.31 -8.54
N ASN A 91 -6.51 0.32 -7.85
CA ASN A 91 -6.49 -1.05 -8.35
C ASN A 91 -7.87 -1.67 -8.19
N GLU A 92 -8.35 -2.35 -9.24
CA GLU A 92 -9.57 -3.13 -9.23
C GLU A 92 -9.21 -4.61 -9.35
N ILE A 93 -9.65 -5.41 -8.40
CA ILE A 93 -9.30 -6.83 -8.30
C ILE A 93 -10.58 -7.65 -8.23
N LYS A 94 -10.68 -8.68 -9.06
CA LYS A 94 -11.78 -9.64 -9.01
C LYS A 94 -11.40 -10.87 -8.18
N VAL A 95 -12.26 -11.20 -7.23
CA VAL A 95 -12.03 -12.30 -6.28
C VAL A 95 -13.28 -13.15 -6.18
N SER A 96 -13.24 -14.39 -6.65
CA SER A 96 -14.39 -15.30 -6.54
C SER A 96 -14.48 -15.93 -5.14
N GLU A 97 -15.70 -16.21 -4.69
CA GLU A 97 -15.94 -16.97 -3.44
C GLU A 97 -15.25 -18.34 -3.49
N GLU A 98 -15.33 -19.04 -4.64
CA GLU A 98 -14.67 -20.33 -4.83
C GLU A 98 -13.15 -20.25 -4.64
N PHE A 99 -12.52 -19.18 -5.14
CA PHE A 99 -11.09 -18.95 -4.91
C PHE A 99 -10.77 -18.79 -3.43
N LEU A 100 -11.55 -17.99 -2.70
CA LEU A 100 -11.37 -17.78 -1.28
C LEU A 100 -11.55 -19.09 -0.49
N ASP A 101 -12.63 -19.82 -0.74
CA ASP A 101 -12.92 -21.08 -0.08
C ASP A 101 -11.82 -22.12 -0.31
N THR A 102 -11.33 -22.23 -1.55
CA THR A 102 -10.27 -23.17 -1.91
C THR A 102 -8.94 -22.82 -1.25
N ARG A 103 -8.56 -21.53 -1.29
CA ARG A 103 -7.26 -21.08 -0.77
C ARG A 103 -7.22 -21.05 0.76
N LEU A 104 -8.32 -20.66 1.39
CA LEU A 104 -8.43 -20.63 2.85
C LEU A 104 -8.74 -22.02 3.45
N GLY A 105 -9.16 -22.99 2.60
CA GLY A 105 -9.54 -24.31 3.05
C GLY A 105 -10.78 -24.34 3.95
N LYS A 106 -11.52 -23.24 4.00
CA LYS A 106 -12.68 -23.02 4.86
C LYS A 106 -13.64 -22.04 4.21
N LYS A 107 -14.92 -22.36 4.25
CA LYS A 107 -15.96 -21.43 3.78
C LYS A 107 -16.13 -20.29 4.79
N ILE A 108 -15.98 -19.07 4.32
CA ILE A 108 -16.20 -17.88 5.11
C ILE A 108 -17.56 -17.28 4.74
N PRO A 109 -18.43 -16.96 5.70
CA PRO A 109 -19.69 -16.31 5.41
C PRO A 109 -19.47 -14.98 4.66
N GLN A 110 -20.27 -14.74 3.63
CA GLN A 110 -20.22 -13.53 2.80
C GLN A 110 -20.21 -12.26 3.64
N GLU A 111 -21.15 -12.13 4.58
CA GLU A 111 -21.23 -10.97 5.50
C GLU A 111 -19.92 -10.70 6.24
N LYS A 112 -19.18 -11.78 6.57
CA LYS A 112 -17.90 -11.64 7.28
C LYS A 112 -16.80 -11.13 6.37
N ILE A 113 -16.77 -11.58 5.11
CA ILE A 113 -15.85 -11.09 4.08
C ILE A 113 -16.10 -9.60 3.84
N GLU A 114 -17.35 -9.23 3.62
CA GLU A 114 -17.78 -7.86 3.39
C GLU A 114 -17.42 -6.95 4.59
N GLN A 115 -17.70 -7.40 5.80
CA GLN A 115 -17.34 -6.67 7.02
C GLN A 115 -15.83 -6.42 7.12
N ILE A 116 -15.01 -7.43 6.83
CA ILE A 116 -13.55 -7.32 6.92
C ILE A 116 -13.03 -6.34 5.88
N LEU A 117 -13.40 -6.52 4.60
CA LEU A 117 -12.90 -5.70 3.52
C LEU A 117 -13.35 -4.24 3.67
N THR A 118 -14.60 -4.00 4.05
CA THR A 118 -15.11 -2.64 4.30
C THR A 118 -14.38 -1.99 5.48
N ALA A 119 -14.14 -2.72 6.56
CA ALA A 119 -13.40 -2.20 7.72
C ALA A 119 -11.93 -1.86 7.38
N LEU A 120 -11.34 -2.53 6.39
CA LEU A 120 -10.01 -2.24 5.86
C LEU A 120 -10.02 -1.11 4.79
N GLY A 121 -11.18 -0.54 4.50
CA GLY A 121 -11.34 0.57 3.56
C GLY A 121 -11.46 0.18 2.10
N TYR A 122 -11.69 -1.10 1.78
CA TYR A 122 -12.00 -1.53 0.43
C TYR A 122 -13.44 -1.16 0.07
N GLU A 123 -13.64 -0.72 -1.17
CA GLU A 123 -14.98 -0.63 -1.76
C GLU A 123 -15.25 -1.96 -2.46
N ILE A 124 -16.40 -2.58 -2.16
CA ILE A 124 -16.71 -3.92 -2.67
C ILE A 124 -18.12 -3.99 -3.25
N SER A 125 -18.28 -4.80 -4.27
CA SER A 125 -19.59 -5.25 -4.74
C SER A 125 -19.54 -6.73 -5.10
N LEU A 126 -20.61 -7.47 -4.80
CA LEU A 126 -20.70 -8.90 -5.11
C LEU A 126 -21.67 -9.12 -6.26
N ASN A 127 -21.19 -9.78 -7.32
CA ASN A 127 -21.95 -10.12 -8.49
C ASN A 127 -21.73 -11.58 -8.85
N ASN A 128 -22.79 -12.40 -8.81
CA ASN A 128 -22.73 -13.82 -9.21
C ASN A 128 -21.61 -14.65 -8.57
N GLY A 129 -21.32 -14.43 -7.28
CA GLY A 129 -20.25 -15.16 -6.55
C GLY A 129 -18.83 -14.63 -6.82
N GLU A 130 -18.70 -13.47 -7.45
CA GLU A 130 -17.45 -12.78 -7.66
C GLU A 130 -17.49 -11.38 -7.02
N TYR A 131 -16.53 -11.07 -6.18
CA TYR A 131 -16.33 -9.75 -5.62
C TYR A 131 -15.53 -8.88 -6.57
N ASP A 132 -16.09 -7.72 -6.94
CA ASP A 132 -15.34 -6.62 -7.52
C ASP A 132 -14.79 -5.78 -6.35
N VAL A 133 -13.48 -5.79 -6.17
CA VAL A 133 -12.79 -5.17 -5.03
C VAL A 133 -11.98 -3.99 -5.52
N ILE A 134 -12.33 -2.79 -5.06
CA ILE A 134 -11.56 -1.56 -5.32
C ILE A 134 -10.63 -1.32 -4.13
N VAL A 135 -9.34 -1.34 -4.41
CA VAL A 135 -8.29 -1.20 -3.40
C VAL A 135 -8.14 0.27 -2.99
N PRO A 136 -8.13 0.59 -1.68
CA PRO A 136 -7.88 1.95 -1.24
C PRO A 136 -6.51 2.46 -1.71
N THR A 137 -6.40 3.73 -2.03
CA THR A 137 -5.22 4.32 -2.69
C THR A 137 -3.93 4.11 -1.92
N TRP A 138 -3.99 4.17 -0.58
CA TRP A 138 -2.80 3.93 0.27
C TRP A 138 -2.28 2.47 0.23
N ARG A 139 -3.09 1.51 -0.25
CA ARG A 139 -2.71 0.13 -0.49
C ARG A 139 -2.34 -0.12 -1.97
N SER A 140 -2.81 0.75 -2.88
CA SER A 140 -2.56 0.63 -4.33
C SER A 140 -1.13 1.00 -4.75
N THR A 141 -0.27 1.42 -3.82
CA THR A 141 1.15 1.75 -4.07
C THR A 141 2.05 0.52 -4.29
N GLY A 142 1.47 -0.64 -4.60
CA GLY A 142 2.16 -1.89 -4.87
C GLY A 142 2.04 -2.95 -3.77
N ASP A 143 1.21 -2.68 -2.75
CA ASP A 143 0.98 -3.58 -1.63
C ASP A 143 -0.13 -4.60 -1.93
N VAL A 144 -1.22 -4.16 -2.58
CA VAL A 144 -2.33 -5.03 -2.96
C VAL A 144 -2.58 -4.91 -4.46
N THR A 145 -2.20 -5.94 -5.20
CA THR A 145 -2.24 -5.94 -6.67
C THR A 145 -2.93 -7.15 -7.27
N ILE A 146 -3.04 -8.24 -6.52
CA ILE A 146 -3.62 -9.50 -6.95
C ILE A 146 -4.64 -10.04 -5.93
N LYS A 147 -5.47 -10.96 -6.36
CA LYS A 147 -6.49 -11.59 -5.50
C LYS A 147 -5.92 -12.32 -4.28
N ASP A 148 -4.68 -12.82 -4.37
CA ASP A 148 -4.01 -13.48 -3.25
C ASP A 148 -3.66 -12.47 -2.14
N ASP A 149 -3.39 -11.20 -2.46
CA ASP A 149 -3.18 -10.14 -1.47
C ASP A 149 -4.47 -9.84 -0.70
N VAL A 150 -5.60 -9.74 -1.42
CA VAL A 150 -6.93 -9.55 -0.81
C VAL A 150 -7.28 -10.72 0.12
N MET A 151 -7.04 -11.95 -0.35
CA MET A 151 -7.23 -13.16 0.47
C MET A 151 -6.32 -13.14 1.71
N GLY A 152 -5.09 -12.69 1.57
CA GLY A 152 -4.13 -12.55 2.67
C GLY A 152 -4.62 -11.56 3.75
N ASP A 153 -5.24 -10.46 3.35
CA ASP A 153 -5.85 -9.50 4.29
C ASP A 153 -7.03 -10.12 5.06
N ILE A 154 -7.90 -10.84 4.35
CA ILE A 154 -9.01 -11.58 4.99
C ILE A 154 -8.47 -12.58 6.00
N ALA A 155 -7.48 -13.40 5.60
CA ALA A 155 -6.87 -14.41 6.47
C ALA A 155 -6.25 -13.81 7.73
N ARG A 156 -5.56 -12.67 7.58
CA ARG A 156 -4.90 -11.96 8.68
C ARG A 156 -5.91 -11.47 9.74
N ILE A 157 -7.02 -10.90 9.29
CA ILE A 157 -8.08 -10.42 10.22
C ILE A 157 -8.83 -11.58 10.89
N LEU A 158 -9.01 -12.70 10.18
CA LEU A 158 -9.61 -13.90 10.75
C LEU A 158 -8.70 -14.59 11.78
N SER A 159 -7.42 -14.26 11.83
CA SER A 159 -6.32 -14.96 12.50
C SER A 159 -6.00 -16.31 11.87
N PHE A 160 -4.72 -16.57 11.65
CA PHE A 160 -4.26 -17.86 11.10
C PHE A 160 -4.59 -19.05 12.01
N ASP A 161 -4.71 -18.83 13.33
CA ASP A 161 -5.11 -19.85 14.30
C ASP A 161 -6.57 -20.31 14.13
N SER A 162 -7.39 -19.55 13.38
CA SER A 162 -8.77 -19.94 13.07
C SER A 162 -8.89 -21.00 11.97
N PHE A 163 -7.77 -21.33 11.30
CA PHE A 163 -7.72 -22.32 10.23
C PHE A 163 -7.14 -23.63 10.74
N GLU A 164 -7.84 -24.73 10.44
CA GLU A 164 -7.39 -26.07 10.82
C GLU A 164 -6.19 -26.49 9.97
N ALA A 165 -5.07 -26.81 10.62
CA ALA A 165 -3.91 -27.38 9.93
C ALA A 165 -4.22 -28.82 9.52
N LYS A 166 -4.28 -29.06 8.20
CA LYS A 166 -4.48 -30.42 7.65
C LYS A 166 -3.16 -30.94 7.10
N PRO A 167 -2.83 -32.24 7.40
CA PRO A 167 -1.63 -32.84 6.82
C PRO A 167 -1.77 -32.91 5.29
N ILE A 168 -0.67 -32.67 4.61
CA ILE A 168 -0.61 -32.81 3.16
C ILE A 168 -0.68 -34.30 2.81
N ASN A 169 -1.73 -34.73 2.13
CA ASN A 169 -1.81 -36.05 1.55
C ASN A 169 -1.11 -36.05 0.20
N ILE A 170 0.09 -36.59 0.16
CA ILE A 170 0.85 -36.79 -1.10
C ILE A 170 0.80 -38.27 -1.42
N THR A 171 0.17 -38.61 -2.55
CA THR A 171 0.22 -39.95 -3.12
C THR A 171 1.37 -39.98 -4.12
N PHE A 172 2.39 -40.78 -3.86
CA PHE A 172 3.46 -41.02 -4.81
C PHE A 172 3.05 -42.18 -5.75
N ASP A 173 2.43 -41.86 -6.87
CA ASP A 173 1.94 -42.87 -7.82
C ASP A 173 3.07 -43.52 -8.63
N HIS A 174 4.19 -42.83 -8.81
CA HIS A 174 5.33 -43.34 -9.57
C HIS A 174 6.65 -42.96 -8.93
N SER A 175 7.51 -43.93 -8.72
CA SER A 175 8.93 -43.66 -8.49
C SER A 175 9.57 -43.24 -9.83
N ILE A 176 10.18 -42.07 -9.88
CA ILE A 176 11.01 -41.66 -11.01
C ILE A 176 12.19 -42.64 -11.07
N LYS A 177 12.16 -43.58 -12.03
CA LYS A 177 13.27 -44.46 -12.27
C LYS A 177 14.37 -43.66 -12.96
N GLN A 178 15.35 -43.23 -12.18
CA GLN A 178 16.56 -42.66 -12.73
C GLN A 178 17.43 -43.83 -13.27
N ASN A 179 17.46 -44.00 -14.58
CA ASN A 179 18.17 -45.09 -15.23
C ASN A 179 19.67 -45.08 -14.89
N ASP A 180 20.24 -43.91 -14.71
CA ASP A 180 21.65 -43.72 -14.33
C ASP A 180 21.96 -44.29 -12.94
N VAL A 181 21.09 -44.04 -11.95
CA VAL A 181 21.20 -44.60 -10.59
C VAL A 181 20.99 -46.13 -10.59
N LEU A 182 20.11 -46.61 -11.48
CA LEU A 182 19.91 -48.08 -11.64
C LEU A 182 21.13 -48.77 -12.29
N LEU A 183 21.82 -48.06 -13.19
CA LEU A 183 23.05 -48.55 -13.83
C LEU A 183 24.19 -48.61 -12.80
N GLU A 184 24.40 -47.52 -12.03
CA GLU A 184 25.43 -47.48 -10.97
C GLU A 184 25.23 -48.55 -9.89
N ARG A 185 24.01 -48.94 -9.58
CA ARG A 185 23.69 -50.02 -8.63
C ARG A 185 23.93 -51.44 -9.19
N ARG A 186 24.15 -51.56 -10.49
CA ARG A 186 24.44 -52.87 -11.15
C ARG A 186 25.90 -53.13 -11.41
N ILE A 187 26.73 -52.13 -11.25
CA ILE A 187 28.21 -52.22 -11.33
C ILE A 187 28.78 -52.43 -9.94
#